data_3d05877caf5bb81a51b0e98891db1cb2
#
_entry.id   3d05877caf5bb81a51b0e98891db1cb2
#
_cell.length_a   1.000
_cell.length_b   1.000
_cell.length_c   1.000
_cell.angle_alpha   90.00
_cell.angle_beta   90.00
_cell.angle_gamma   90.00
#
_symmetry.space_group_name_H-M   'P 1'
#
loop_
_entity.id
_entity.type
_entity.pdbx_description
1 polymer ?
#
loop_
_entity_poly.entity_id
_entity_poly.type
_entity_poly.pdbx_seq_one_letter_code
_entity_poly.pdbx_strand_id
1 'polypeptide(L)'
;MALTFFRRFTKIILIGTNLFIGLLFLTGAYGNRLNPQQWWFTGYLTLGFLYLFVVLAGFLFFWLATRPIWSLISLACILLAWGPLTEALPARLSANFNNEKTTGDLRVMSWNVEHFDILEHKSHPERKQEMLDLINAYQ
;
A
#
# COMPACT_ATOMS: atom_id res chain seq x y z
N MET A 1 12.89 24.86 -36.44
CA MET A 1 12.68 23.41 -36.69
C MET A 1 13.11 22.54 -35.49
N ALA A 2 14.31 22.71 -34.95
CA ALA A 2 14.83 21.91 -33.82
C ALA A 2 13.97 22.00 -32.53
N LEU A 3 13.50 23.17 -32.15
CA LEU A 3 12.68 23.37 -30.93
C LEU A 3 11.31 22.67 -31.00
N THR A 4 10.69 22.62 -32.17
CA THR A 4 9.40 21.92 -32.36
C THR A 4 9.57 20.39 -32.33
N PHE A 5 10.67 19.90 -32.88
CA PHE A 5 11.05 18.50 -32.80
C PHE A 5 11.31 18.07 -31.35
N PHE A 6 12.11 18.84 -30.61
CA PHE A 6 12.42 18.57 -29.22
C PHE A 6 11.16 18.56 -28.33
N ARG A 7 10.25 19.52 -28.49
CA ARG A 7 8.97 19.55 -27.75
C ARG A 7 8.08 18.34 -28.05
N ARG A 8 8.04 17.90 -29.31
CA ARG A 8 7.27 16.69 -29.70
C ARG A 8 7.89 15.44 -29.08
N PHE A 9 9.19 15.31 -29.15
CA PHE A 9 9.94 14.17 -28.63
C PHE A 9 9.76 14.04 -27.10
N THR A 10 9.99 15.15 -26.35
CA THR A 10 9.77 15.19 -24.88
C THR A 10 8.33 14.82 -24.52
N LYS A 11 7.35 15.31 -25.27
CA LYS A 11 5.95 14.97 -25.03
C LYS A 11 5.68 13.47 -25.20
N ILE A 12 6.20 12.85 -26.24
CA ILE A 12 6.02 11.41 -26.49
C ILE A 12 6.65 10.59 -25.37
N ILE A 13 7.85 10.96 -24.94
CA ILE A 13 8.53 10.31 -23.81
C ILE A 13 7.68 10.42 -22.54
N LEU A 14 7.20 11.61 -22.21
CA LEU A 14 6.39 11.82 -20.99
C LEU A 14 5.08 11.02 -21.02
N ILE A 15 4.41 10.94 -22.16
CA ILE A 15 3.21 10.11 -22.32
C ILE A 15 3.54 8.63 -22.17
N GLY A 16 4.62 8.15 -22.83
CA GLY A 16 5.08 6.77 -22.72
C GLY A 16 5.45 6.39 -21.29
N THR A 17 6.18 7.28 -20.59
CA THR A 17 6.52 7.09 -19.16
C THR A 17 5.28 7.04 -18.27
N ASN A 18 4.32 7.94 -18.48
CA ASN A 18 3.06 7.94 -17.73
C ASN A 18 2.28 6.62 -17.93
N LEU A 19 2.17 6.16 -19.18
CA LEU A 19 1.52 4.89 -19.50
C LEU A 19 2.25 3.71 -18.86
N PHE A 20 3.58 3.67 -18.95
CA PHE A 20 4.41 2.63 -18.35
C PHE A 20 4.24 2.57 -16.83
N ILE A 21 4.30 3.72 -16.14
CA ILE A 21 4.07 3.81 -14.69
C ILE A 21 2.64 3.38 -14.35
N GLY A 22 1.65 3.76 -15.15
CA GLY A 22 0.27 3.31 -14.97
C GLY A 22 0.13 1.80 -15.06
N LEU A 23 0.81 1.14 -16.00
CA LEU A 23 0.83 -0.32 -16.13
C LEU A 23 1.52 -0.98 -14.92
N LEU A 24 2.67 -0.46 -14.48
CA LEU A 24 3.34 -0.96 -13.27
C LEU A 24 2.45 -0.81 -12.03
N PHE A 25 1.77 0.32 -11.89
CA PHE A 25 0.83 0.58 -10.80
C PHE A 25 -0.32 -0.42 -10.79
N LEU A 26 -0.98 -0.65 -11.94
CA LEU A 26 -2.05 -1.64 -12.04
C LEU A 26 -1.55 -3.06 -11.77
N THR A 27 -0.36 -3.41 -12.27
CA THR A 27 0.26 -4.71 -11.97
C THR A 27 0.54 -4.87 -10.47
N GLY A 28 1.00 -3.82 -9.79
CA GLY A 28 1.21 -3.82 -8.34
C GLY A 28 -0.10 -3.92 -7.56
N ALA A 29 -1.13 -3.18 -7.97
CA ALA A 29 -2.45 -3.18 -7.34
C ALA A 29 -3.15 -4.55 -7.40
N TYR A 30 -2.95 -5.30 -8.47
CA TYR A 30 -3.57 -6.61 -8.68
C TYR A 30 -2.58 -7.78 -8.62
N GLY A 31 -1.33 -7.55 -8.20
CA GLY A 31 -0.28 -8.56 -8.12
C GLY A 31 -0.62 -9.75 -7.22
N ASN A 32 -1.44 -9.52 -6.18
CA ASN A 32 -1.93 -10.57 -5.28
C ASN A 32 -2.86 -11.59 -5.95
N ARG A 33 -3.41 -11.29 -7.13
CA ARG A 33 -4.24 -12.21 -7.93
C ARG A 33 -3.42 -13.11 -8.86
N LEU A 34 -2.12 -12.83 -9.00
CA LEU A 34 -1.22 -13.59 -9.85
C LEU A 34 -0.49 -14.66 -9.04
N ASN A 35 -0.16 -15.79 -9.69
CA ASN A 35 0.60 -16.85 -9.03
C ASN A 35 2.03 -16.38 -8.74
N PRO A 36 2.46 -16.27 -7.45
CA PRO A 36 3.77 -15.73 -7.11
C PRO A 36 4.94 -16.59 -7.62
N GLN A 37 4.75 -17.88 -7.82
CA GLN A 37 5.79 -18.76 -8.35
C GLN A 37 6.15 -18.46 -9.80
N GLN A 38 5.18 -18.02 -10.59
CA GLN A 38 5.37 -17.65 -11.99
C GLN A 38 5.72 -16.19 -12.18
N TRP A 39 5.14 -15.32 -11.34
CA TRP A 39 5.21 -13.87 -11.45
C TRP A 39 5.87 -13.25 -10.21
N TRP A 40 7.04 -13.78 -9.81
CA TRP A 40 7.74 -13.38 -8.59
C TRP A 40 7.98 -11.87 -8.45
N PHE A 41 8.20 -11.16 -9.56
CA PHE A 41 8.43 -9.72 -9.57
C PHE A 41 7.19 -8.89 -9.18
N THR A 42 5.98 -9.45 -9.31
CA THR A 42 4.75 -8.73 -8.93
C THR A 42 4.68 -8.47 -7.44
N GLY A 43 5.33 -9.30 -6.61
CA GLY A 43 5.44 -9.08 -5.18
C GLY A 43 6.13 -7.75 -4.85
N TYR A 44 7.21 -7.40 -5.54
CA TYR A 44 7.89 -6.12 -5.37
C TYR A 44 7.01 -4.94 -5.83
N LEU A 45 6.27 -5.11 -6.93
CA LEU A 45 5.35 -4.09 -7.41
C LEU A 45 4.18 -3.89 -6.43
N THR A 46 3.67 -4.97 -5.82
CA THR A 46 2.62 -4.89 -4.79
C THR A 46 3.11 -4.18 -3.54
N LEU A 47 4.33 -4.40 -3.09
CA LEU A 47 4.93 -3.66 -1.99
C LEU A 47 5.14 -2.17 -2.34
N GLY A 48 5.51 -1.91 -3.59
CA GLY A 48 5.84 -0.57 -4.09
C GLY A 48 4.66 0.21 -4.68
N PHE A 49 3.45 -0.36 -4.77
CA PHE A 49 2.38 0.26 -5.57
C PHE A 49 1.90 1.61 -5.03
N LEU A 50 1.99 1.85 -3.71
CA LEU A 50 1.69 3.16 -3.13
C LEU A 50 2.67 4.26 -3.59
N TYR A 51 3.95 3.91 -3.76
CA TYR A 51 4.92 4.85 -4.34
C TYR A 51 4.61 5.14 -5.80
N LEU A 52 4.22 4.11 -6.56
CA LEU A 52 3.78 4.27 -7.95
C LEU A 52 2.50 5.13 -8.04
N PHE A 53 1.59 5.01 -7.06
CA PHE A 53 0.43 5.89 -6.95
C PHE A 53 0.84 7.35 -6.78
N VAL A 54 1.78 7.67 -5.90
CA VAL A 54 2.26 9.05 -5.69
C VAL A 54 2.84 9.63 -6.98
N VAL A 55 3.66 8.84 -7.70
CA VAL A 55 4.22 9.26 -9.00
C VAL A 55 3.12 9.47 -10.04
N LEU A 56 2.15 8.57 -10.10
CA LEU A 56 1.02 8.65 -11.03
C LEU A 56 0.10 9.84 -10.73
N ALA A 57 -0.12 10.15 -9.45
CA ALA A 57 -0.81 11.37 -9.02
C ALA A 57 -0.04 12.64 -9.42
N GLY A 58 1.30 12.62 -9.32
CA GLY A 58 2.16 13.69 -9.84
C GLY A 58 1.97 13.89 -11.35
N PHE A 59 1.92 12.82 -12.15
CA PHE A 59 1.61 12.90 -13.57
C PHE A 59 0.19 13.42 -13.84
N LEU A 60 -0.79 13.02 -13.02
CA LEU A 60 -2.15 13.54 -13.12
C LEU A 60 -2.18 15.06 -12.99
N PHE A 61 -1.60 15.61 -11.92
CA PHE A 61 -1.54 17.06 -11.70
C PHE A 61 -0.71 17.79 -12.76
N PHE A 62 0.42 17.22 -13.16
CA PHE A 62 1.26 17.78 -14.24
C PHE A 62 0.48 17.91 -15.56
N TRP A 63 -0.25 16.86 -15.95
CA TRP A 63 -1.05 16.89 -17.17
C TRP A 63 -2.28 17.79 -17.04
N LEU A 64 -2.93 17.85 -15.89
CA LEU A 64 -4.04 18.81 -15.65
C LEU A 64 -3.58 20.26 -15.87
N ALA A 65 -2.38 20.61 -15.42
CA ALA A 65 -1.82 21.95 -15.58
C ALA A 65 -1.35 22.27 -17.02
N THR A 66 -0.91 21.23 -17.78
CA THR A 66 -0.27 21.45 -19.09
C THR A 66 -1.18 21.07 -20.26
N ARG A 67 -1.79 19.88 -20.22
CA ARG A 67 -2.64 19.31 -21.27
C ARG A 67 -3.65 18.32 -20.68
N PRO A 68 -4.86 18.76 -20.26
CA PRO A 68 -5.79 17.94 -19.47
C PRO A 68 -6.23 16.64 -20.14
N ILE A 69 -6.21 16.54 -21.46
CA ILE A 69 -6.55 15.29 -22.16
C ILE A 69 -5.63 14.12 -21.80
N TRP A 70 -4.36 14.39 -21.47
CA TRP A 70 -3.40 13.34 -21.10
C TRP A 70 -3.48 12.93 -19.63
N SER A 71 -4.14 13.73 -18.80
CA SER A 71 -4.43 13.36 -17.40
C SER A 71 -5.40 12.18 -17.30
N LEU A 72 -6.20 11.93 -18.36
CA LEU A 72 -7.12 10.80 -18.40
C LEU A 72 -6.40 9.44 -18.27
N ILE A 73 -5.15 9.33 -18.69
CA ILE A 73 -4.36 8.10 -18.55
C ILE A 73 -4.15 7.79 -17.05
N SER A 74 -3.61 8.76 -16.31
CA SER A 74 -3.38 8.60 -14.86
C SER A 74 -4.68 8.42 -14.10
N LEU A 75 -5.71 9.22 -14.44
CA LEU A 75 -7.01 9.13 -13.80
C LEU A 75 -7.66 7.75 -14.02
N ALA A 76 -7.64 7.23 -15.23
CA ALA A 76 -8.20 5.91 -15.54
C ALA A 76 -7.47 4.80 -14.74
N CYS A 77 -6.13 4.84 -14.65
CA CYS A 77 -5.38 3.87 -13.86
C CYS A 77 -5.75 3.93 -12.38
N ILE A 78 -5.88 5.14 -11.81
CA ILE A 78 -6.26 5.35 -10.40
C ILE A 78 -7.68 4.82 -10.15
N LEU A 79 -8.63 5.13 -11.03
CA LEU A 79 -10.00 4.65 -10.90
C LEU A 79 -10.11 3.14 -11.03
N LEU A 80 -9.36 2.53 -11.94
CA LEU A 80 -9.31 1.07 -12.09
C LEU A 80 -8.74 0.37 -10.83
N ALA A 81 -7.79 0.98 -10.13
CA ALA A 81 -7.21 0.44 -8.90
C ALA A 81 -7.84 0.99 -7.62
N TRP A 82 -9.02 1.61 -7.70
CA TRP A 82 -9.67 2.25 -6.54
C TRP A 82 -9.89 1.29 -5.36
N GLY A 83 -10.35 0.06 -5.61
CA GLY A 83 -10.55 -0.96 -4.58
C GLY A 83 -9.24 -1.27 -3.82
N PRO A 84 -8.20 -1.80 -4.49
CA PRO A 84 -6.89 -2.03 -3.86
C PRO A 84 -6.32 -0.81 -3.16
N LEU A 85 -6.53 0.39 -3.70
CA LEU A 85 -6.02 1.62 -3.11
C LEU A 85 -6.71 1.96 -1.78
N THR A 86 -8.03 1.80 -1.70
CA THR A 86 -8.79 2.03 -0.46
C THR A 86 -8.50 0.98 0.61
N GLU A 87 -8.20 -0.25 0.22
CA GLU A 87 -7.76 -1.31 1.14
C GLU A 87 -6.38 -1.02 1.73
N ALA A 88 -5.46 -0.51 0.92
CA ALA A 88 -4.10 -0.20 1.36
C ALA A 88 -3.98 1.11 2.14
N LEU A 89 -4.91 2.04 1.92
CA LEU A 89 -5.00 3.32 2.64
C LEU A 89 -6.28 3.36 3.50
N PRO A 90 -6.40 2.54 4.53
CA PRO A 90 -7.56 2.58 5.42
C PRO A 90 -7.54 3.91 6.19
N ALA A 91 -8.21 4.92 5.66
CA ALA A 91 -8.42 6.20 6.32
C ALA A 91 -9.43 6.04 7.47
N ARG A 92 -9.03 5.32 8.52
CA ARG A 92 -9.78 5.29 9.79
C ARG A 92 -9.50 6.57 10.55
N LEU A 93 -10.21 7.63 10.22
CA LEU A 93 -10.11 8.92 10.88
C LEU A 93 -10.64 8.90 12.32
N SER A 94 -11.37 7.85 12.69
CA SER A 94 -11.88 7.66 14.05
C SER A 94 -12.09 6.17 14.29
N ALA A 95 -11.12 5.51 14.92
CA ALA A 95 -11.30 4.19 15.48
C ALA A 95 -11.25 4.35 17.01
N ASN A 96 -12.39 4.58 17.65
CA ASN A 96 -12.50 4.35 19.07
C ASN A 96 -12.38 2.85 19.30
N PHE A 97 -11.28 2.43 19.92
CA PHE A 97 -11.15 1.07 20.40
C PHE A 97 -12.13 0.91 21.56
N ASN A 98 -13.19 0.12 21.37
CA ASN A 98 -14.11 -0.19 22.42
C ASN A 98 -13.53 -1.32 23.29
N ASN A 99 -13.20 -1.00 24.55
CA ASN A 99 -12.71 -1.97 25.52
C ASN A 99 -13.85 -2.80 26.14
N GLU A 100 -15.10 -2.42 25.93
CA GLU A 100 -16.23 -3.13 26.50
C GLU A 100 -16.58 -4.35 25.65
N LYS A 101 -16.66 -5.52 26.27
CA LYS A 101 -17.06 -6.76 25.63
C LYS A 101 -18.58 -6.88 25.69
N THR A 102 -19.23 -6.91 24.53
CA THR A 102 -20.66 -7.21 24.43
C THR A 102 -20.88 -8.71 24.28
N THR A 103 -22.05 -9.19 24.71
CA THR A 103 -22.39 -10.61 24.63
C THR A 103 -22.43 -11.05 23.16
N GLY A 104 -21.55 -11.98 22.78
CA GLY A 104 -21.44 -12.48 21.40
C GLY A 104 -20.21 -11.95 20.64
N ASP A 105 -19.43 -11.02 21.22
CA ASP A 105 -18.21 -10.53 20.58
C ASP A 105 -17.07 -11.52 20.75
N LEU A 106 -16.38 -11.81 19.63
CA LEU A 106 -15.11 -12.53 19.61
C LEU A 106 -13.95 -11.50 19.64
N ARG A 107 -13.12 -11.57 20.69
CA ARG A 107 -11.89 -10.79 20.75
C ARG A 107 -10.73 -11.60 20.20
N VAL A 108 -10.01 -11.05 19.26
CA VAL A 108 -8.79 -11.64 18.72
C VAL A 108 -7.62 -10.74 19.07
N MET A 109 -6.67 -11.27 19.83
CA MET A 109 -5.41 -10.60 20.15
C MET A 109 -4.30 -11.21 19.30
N SER A 110 -3.57 -10.38 18.57
CA SER A 110 -2.34 -10.78 17.87
C SER A 110 -1.18 -10.02 18.47
N TRP A 111 -0.18 -10.74 18.93
CA TRP A 111 1.00 -10.18 19.57
C TRP A 111 2.26 -10.87 19.06
N ASN A 112 3.24 -10.10 18.60
CA ASN A 112 4.56 -10.62 18.25
C ASN A 112 5.39 -10.70 19.54
N VAL A 113 5.57 -11.89 20.05
CA VAL A 113 6.22 -12.16 21.34
C VAL A 113 7.69 -12.56 21.21
N GLU A 114 8.33 -12.35 20.07
CA GLU A 114 9.76 -12.56 19.83
C GLU A 114 10.36 -13.70 20.67
N HIS A 115 10.01 -14.95 20.32
CA HIS A 115 10.44 -16.17 21.02
C HIS A 115 10.02 -16.26 22.50
N PHE A 116 9.01 -15.51 22.97
CA PHE A 116 8.59 -15.42 24.38
C PHE A 116 9.75 -15.02 25.31
N ASP A 117 10.68 -14.25 24.82
CA ASP A 117 11.89 -13.84 25.56
C ASP A 117 12.73 -15.00 26.10
N ILE A 118 12.66 -16.17 25.46
CA ILE A 118 13.32 -17.40 25.93
C ILE A 118 14.86 -17.21 25.99
N LEU A 119 15.41 -16.40 25.10
CA LEU A 119 16.84 -16.16 25.01
C LEU A 119 17.35 -15.24 26.16
N GLU A 120 16.49 -14.35 26.66
CA GLU A 120 16.84 -13.40 27.74
C GLU A 120 16.16 -13.73 29.08
N HIS A 121 15.50 -14.88 29.18
CA HIS A 121 14.76 -15.29 30.37
C HIS A 121 15.59 -15.25 31.68
N LYS A 122 16.89 -15.47 31.61
CA LYS A 122 17.79 -15.38 32.77
C LYS A 122 17.98 -13.94 33.25
N SER A 123 17.84 -12.97 32.38
CA SER A 123 18.03 -11.54 32.68
C SER A 123 16.73 -10.88 33.19
N HIS A 124 15.59 -11.40 32.74
CA HIS A 124 14.28 -10.80 33.01
C HIS A 124 13.19 -11.86 33.25
N PRO A 125 13.26 -12.63 34.35
CA PRO A 125 12.29 -13.70 34.63
C PRO A 125 10.86 -13.22 34.84
N GLU A 126 10.68 -11.94 35.20
CA GLU A 126 9.39 -11.28 35.45
C GLU A 126 8.57 -11.08 34.14
N ARG A 127 9.20 -10.92 32.99
CA ARG A 127 8.53 -10.62 31.73
C ARG A 127 7.50 -11.68 31.32
N LYS A 128 7.80 -12.94 31.61
CA LYS A 128 6.83 -14.02 31.34
C LYS A 128 5.56 -13.86 32.13
N GLN A 129 5.66 -13.46 33.40
CA GLN A 129 4.49 -13.25 34.27
C GLN A 129 3.70 -12.04 33.80
N GLU A 130 4.37 -10.94 33.44
CA GLU A 130 3.75 -9.74 32.88
C GLU A 130 2.97 -10.03 31.58
N MET A 131 3.50 -10.91 30.71
CA MET A 131 2.82 -11.36 29.49
C MET A 131 1.54 -12.15 29.83
N LEU A 132 1.61 -13.05 30.81
CA LEU A 132 0.46 -13.84 31.24
C LEU A 132 -0.60 -12.95 31.91
N ASP A 133 -0.18 -11.99 32.71
CA ASP A 133 -1.07 -11.04 33.39
C ASP A 133 -1.78 -10.15 32.36
N LEU A 134 -1.07 -9.73 31.30
CA LEU A 134 -1.67 -8.99 30.21
C LEU A 134 -2.75 -9.82 29.49
N ILE A 135 -2.46 -11.09 29.15
CA ILE A 135 -3.43 -11.97 28.51
C ILE A 135 -4.67 -12.13 29.39
N ASN A 136 -4.49 -12.36 30.68
CA ASN A 136 -5.59 -12.55 31.64
C ASN A 136 -6.43 -11.26 31.84
N ALA A 137 -5.79 -10.09 31.72
CA ALA A 137 -6.50 -8.80 31.84
C ALA A 137 -7.46 -8.53 30.67
N TYR A 138 -7.27 -9.21 29.54
CA TYR A 138 -8.10 -9.04 28.33
C TYR A 138 -9.06 -10.23 28.06
N GLN A 139 -9.13 -11.21 28.91
CA GLN A 139 -10.17 -12.27 28.89
C GLN A 139 -11.50 -11.77 29.45
#